data_106c3ddad6835cb9a966de0639730006
#
_entry.id   106c3ddad6835cb9a966de0639730006
#
_cell.length_a   1.000
_cell.length_b   1.000
_cell.length_c   1.000
_cell.angle_alpha   90.00
_cell.angle_beta   90.00
_cell.angle_gamma   90.00
#
_symmetry.space_group_name_H-M   'P 1'
#
loop_
_entity.id
_entity.type
_entity.pdbx_description
1 polymer ?
#
loop_
_entity_poly.entity_id
_entity_poly.type
_entity_poly.pdbx_seq_one_letter_code
_entity_poly.pdbx_strand_id
1 'polypeptide(L)'
;MVEAAQQAALAFEQAMYKFETHRALAVCDDYLRAANKRWSDASKAANKLEGNEANAAMTQALVDAFTELRVATVLMHGIVPAGCELICKYFDVDPVAFFSWDNIFASTDEFVESLGEKPGEHRVKPLPPRFDFFSKHESQY
;
A
#
# COMPACT_ATOMS: atom_id res chain seq x y z
N MET A 1 9.54 8.90 -3.28
CA MET A 1 8.36 8.08 -2.90
C MET A 1 7.04 8.84 -3.05
N VAL A 2 6.89 9.99 -2.44
CA VAL A 2 5.67 10.82 -2.56
C VAL A 2 5.40 11.24 -4.01
N GLU A 3 6.42 11.66 -4.74
CA GLU A 3 6.30 12.05 -6.15
C GLU A 3 5.78 10.89 -7.03
N ALA A 4 6.28 9.69 -6.82
CA ALA A 4 5.81 8.50 -7.55
C ALA A 4 4.33 8.21 -7.24
N ALA A 5 3.91 8.37 -5.98
CA ALA A 5 2.52 8.22 -5.57
C ALA A 5 1.62 9.28 -6.22
N GLN A 6 2.06 10.53 -6.25
CA GLN A 6 1.33 11.64 -6.89
C GLN A 6 1.19 11.43 -8.39
N GLN A 7 2.24 11.00 -9.06
CA GLN A 7 2.19 10.68 -10.50
C GLN A 7 1.25 9.51 -10.79
N ALA A 8 1.28 8.46 -9.98
CA ALA A 8 0.38 7.32 -10.12
C ALA A 8 -1.08 7.73 -9.89
N ALA A 9 -1.37 8.52 -8.85
CA ALA A 9 -2.71 9.01 -8.57
C ALA A 9 -3.25 9.87 -9.72
N LEU A 10 -2.45 10.80 -10.24
CA LEU A 10 -2.83 11.64 -11.37
C LEU A 10 -3.13 10.81 -12.63
N ALA A 11 -2.25 9.87 -12.95
CA ALA A 11 -2.44 8.98 -14.11
C ALA A 11 -3.69 8.10 -13.95
N PHE A 12 -3.93 7.61 -12.74
CA PHE A 12 -5.13 6.83 -12.40
C PHE A 12 -6.42 7.67 -12.60
N GLU A 13 -6.45 8.88 -12.04
CA GLU A 13 -7.59 9.79 -12.18
C GLU A 13 -7.86 10.14 -13.65
N GLN A 14 -6.82 10.42 -14.42
CA GLN A 14 -6.96 10.71 -15.86
C GLN A 14 -7.55 9.51 -16.62
N ALA A 15 -7.10 8.30 -16.33
CA ALA A 15 -7.63 7.09 -16.94
C ALA A 15 -9.10 6.86 -16.54
N MET A 16 -9.44 7.02 -15.27
CA MET A 16 -10.81 6.88 -14.78
C MET A 16 -11.75 7.94 -15.35
N TYR A 17 -11.29 9.18 -15.46
CA TYR A 17 -12.07 10.25 -16.09
C TYR A 17 -12.44 9.96 -17.55
N LYS A 18 -11.58 9.25 -18.28
CA LYS A 18 -11.82 8.80 -19.66
C LYS A 18 -12.53 7.46 -19.74
N PHE A 19 -12.94 6.87 -18.62
CA PHE A 19 -13.54 5.53 -18.53
C PHE A 19 -12.61 4.41 -19.02
N GLU A 20 -11.30 4.61 -18.95
CA GLU A 20 -10.28 3.65 -19.35
C GLU A 20 -9.83 2.80 -18.15
N THR A 21 -10.73 1.99 -17.61
CA THR A 21 -10.50 1.17 -16.41
C THR A 21 -9.27 0.27 -16.53
N HIS A 22 -9.03 -0.30 -17.72
CA HIS A 22 -7.84 -1.13 -17.98
C HIS A 22 -6.53 -0.35 -17.83
N ARG A 23 -6.51 0.92 -18.21
CA ARG A 23 -5.34 1.80 -18.01
C ARG A 23 -5.16 2.19 -16.55
N ALA A 24 -6.26 2.44 -15.86
CA ALA A 24 -6.22 2.70 -14.42
C ALA A 24 -5.61 1.52 -13.65
N LEU A 25 -6.02 0.29 -13.97
CA LEU A 25 -5.42 -0.91 -13.38
C LEU A 25 -3.94 -1.09 -13.76
N ALA A 26 -3.57 -0.79 -15.01
CA ALA A 26 -2.17 -0.83 -15.45
C ALA A 26 -1.30 0.16 -14.65
N VAL A 27 -1.80 1.36 -14.38
CA VAL A 27 -1.12 2.34 -13.51
C VAL A 27 -0.87 1.77 -12.11
N CYS A 28 -1.88 1.11 -11.53
CA CYS A 28 -1.74 0.47 -10.22
C CYS A 28 -0.72 -0.68 -10.25
N ASP A 29 -0.74 -1.52 -11.29
CA ASP A 29 0.22 -2.62 -11.43
C ASP A 29 1.66 -2.11 -11.56
N ASP A 30 1.89 -1.10 -12.39
CA ASP A 30 3.21 -0.48 -12.56
C ASP A 30 3.70 0.14 -11.24
N TYR A 31 2.82 0.83 -10.52
CA TYR A 31 3.13 1.42 -9.22
C TYR A 31 3.50 0.34 -8.19
N LEU A 32 2.73 -0.74 -8.10
CA LEU A 32 3.00 -1.86 -7.20
C LEU A 32 4.28 -2.60 -7.54
N ARG A 33 4.59 -2.79 -8.82
CA ARG A 33 5.87 -3.39 -9.26
C ARG A 33 7.05 -2.54 -8.83
N ALA A 34 6.96 -1.23 -9.00
CA ALA A 34 8.00 -0.30 -8.57
C ALA A 34 8.15 -0.27 -7.04
N ALA A 35 7.03 -0.29 -6.30
CA ALA A 35 7.02 -0.38 -4.84
C ALA A 35 7.66 -1.69 -4.34
N ASN A 36 7.32 -2.81 -4.96
CA ASN A 36 7.90 -4.12 -4.63
C ASN A 36 9.42 -4.15 -4.91
N LYS A 37 9.87 -3.51 -5.98
CA LYS A 37 11.30 -3.37 -6.27
C LYS A 37 11.99 -2.54 -5.18
N ARG A 38 11.42 -1.41 -4.78
CA ARG A 38 11.98 -0.57 -3.71
C ARG A 38 12.08 -1.34 -2.39
N TRP A 39 11.01 -2.07 -2.03
CA TRP A 39 11.03 -2.96 -0.86
C TRP A 39 12.13 -4.01 -0.94
N SER A 40 12.26 -4.70 -2.08
CA SER A 40 13.29 -5.72 -2.29
C SER A 40 14.69 -5.14 -2.15
N ASP A 41 14.95 -3.98 -2.74
CA ASP A 41 16.26 -3.32 -2.69
C ASP A 41 16.57 -2.83 -1.27
N ALA A 42 15.61 -2.19 -0.61
CA ALA A 42 15.77 -1.67 0.75
C ALA A 42 15.94 -2.80 1.79
N SER A 43 15.17 -3.87 1.71
CA SER A 43 15.29 -5.01 2.64
C SER A 43 16.60 -5.75 2.45
N LYS A 44 17.09 -5.92 1.22
CA LYS A 44 18.41 -6.50 0.95
C LYS A 44 19.54 -5.61 1.47
N ALA A 45 19.42 -4.29 1.34
CA ALA A 45 20.39 -3.35 1.90
C ALA A 45 20.41 -3.41 3.43
N ALA A 46 19.23 -3.44 4.08
CA ALA A 46 19.12 -3.57 5.52
C ALA A 46 19.75 -4.87 6.05
N ASN A 47 19.58 -5.98 5.33
CA ASN A 47 20.15 -7.28 5.70
C ASN A 47 21.68 -7.36 5.61
N LYS A 48 22.33 -6.38 4.99
CA LYS A 48 23.80 -6.27 4.94
C LYS A 48 24.37 -5.47 6.11
N LEU A 49 23.52 -4.83 6.90
CA LEU A 49 23.88 -4.08 8.09
C LEU A 49 23.78 -4.97 9.32
N GLU A 50 24.32 -4.48 10.43
CA GLU A 50 24.31 -5.20 11.72
C GLU A 50 23.75 -4.32 12.84
N GLY A 51 23.22 -4.97 13.88
CA GLY A 51 22.76 -4.31 15.08
C GLY A 51 21.63 -3.31 14.88
N ASN A 52 21.73 -2.16 15.55
CA ASN A 52 20.69 -1.12 15.53
C ASN A 52 20.49 -0.49 14.14
N GLU A 53 21.55 -0.39 13.34
CA GLU A 53 21.48 0.14 11.98
C GLU A 53 20.63 -0.75 11.08
N ALA A 54 20.79 -2.08 11.18
CA ALA A 54 19.98 -3.05 10.46
C ALA A 54 18.50 -2.95 10.84
N ASN A 55 18.22 -2.84 12.15
CA ASN A 55 16.85 -2.71 12.64
C ASN A 55 16.20 -1.40 12.19
N ALA A 56 16.90 -0.28 12.25
CA ALA A 56 16.41 1.01 11.80
C ALA A 56 16.13 1.02 10.28
N ALA A 57 17.05 0.47 9.48
CA ALA A 57 16.90 0.39 8.04
C ALA A 57 15.72 -0.52 7.64
N MET A 58 15.54 -1.66 8.29
CA MET A 58 14.42 -2.57 8.04
C MET A 58 13.08 -1.94 8.45
N THR A 59 13.04 -1.26 9.58
CA THR A 59 11.85 -0.53 10.05
C THR A 59 11.44 0.53 9.03
N GLN A 60 12.40 1.33 8.56
CA GLN A 60 12.12 2.34 7.54
C GLN A 60 11.62 1.73 6.23
N ALA A 61 12.24 0.64 5.79
CA ALA A 61 11.80 -0.08 4.59
C ALA A 61 10.35 -0.59 4.72
N LEU A 62 9.97 -1.09 5.90
CA LEU A 62 8.59 -1.52 6.18
C LEU A 62 7.61 -0.35 6.18
N VAL A 63 7.95 0.77 6.83
CA VAL A 63 7.12 1.98 6.85
C VAL A 63 6.87 2.49 5.44
N ASP A 64 7.90 2.55 4.61
CA ASP A 64 7.79 2.96 3.21
C ASP A 64 6.92 2.00 2.41
N ALA A 65 7.13 0.69 2.57
CA ALA A 65 6.34 -0.33 1.89
C ALA A 65 4.85 -0.26 2.27
N PHE A 66 4.52 -0.06 3.54
CA PHE A 66 3.14 0.12 3.97
C PHE A 66 2.52 1.41 3.46
N THR A 67 3.28 2.50 3.39
CA THR A 67 2.82 3.75 2.78
C THR A 67 2.44 3.54 1.32
N GLU A 68 3.30 2.90 0.54
CA GLU A 68 3.05 2.63 -0.87
C GLU A 68 1.91 1.63 -1.09
N LEU A 69 1.83 0.58 -0.27
CA LEU A 69 0.74 -0.39 -0.32
C LEU A 69 -0.61 0.29 -0.06
N ARG A 70 -0.67 1.21 0.89
CA ARG A 70 -1.91 1.95 1.17
C ARG A 70 -2.31 2.83 0.00
N VAL A 71 -1.37 3.55 -0.62
CA VAL A 71 -1.64 4.34 -1.83
C VAL A 71 -2.27 3.46 -2.92
N ALA A 72 -1.64 2.35 -3.26
CA ALA A 72 -2.14 1.43 -4.27
C ALA A 72 -3.53 0.87 -3.92
N THR A 73 -3.75 0.51 -2.66
CA THR A 73 -5.02 -0.04 -2.18
C THR A 73 -6.15 1.00 -2.29
N VAL A 74 -5.88 2.25 -1.94
CA VAL A 74 -6.85 3.35 -2.07
C VAL A 74 -7.21 3.58 -3.55
N LEU A 75 -6.21 3.61 -4.44
CA LEU A 75 -6.46 3.77 -5.88
C LEU A 75 -7.31 2.63 -6.44
N MET A 76 -6.99 1.40 -6.09
CA MET A 76 -7.67 0.21 -6.62
C MET A 76 -9.06 -0.03 -6.03
N HIS A 77 -9.39 0.58 -4.90
CA HIS A 77 -10.63 0.31 -4.16
C HIS A 77 -11.90 0.48 -5.00
N GLY A 78 -11.93 1.50 -5.86
CA GLY A 78 -13.08 1.74 -6.74
C GLY A 78 -13.28 0.71 -7.86
N ILE A 79 -12.26 -0.12 -8.14
CA ILE A 79 -12.30 -1.10 -9.24
C ILE A 79 -12.40 -2.53 -8.69
N VAL A 80 -11.63 -2.85 -7.66
CA VAL A 80 -11.54 -4.19 -7.04
C VAL A 80 -11.77 -4.09 -5.52
N PRO A 81 -12.98 -3.73 -5.08
CA PRO A 81 -13.24 -3.36 -3.69
C PRO A 81 -13.00 -4.49 -2.68
N ALA A 82 -13.38 -5.71 -3.01
CA ALA A 82 -13.35 -6.82 -2.04
C ALA A 82 -11.94 -7.12 -1.53
N GLY A 83 -10.95 -7.19 -2.42
CA GLY A 83 -9.55 -7.40 -2.04
C GLY A 83 -8.98 -6.21 -1.26
N CYS A 84 -9.31 -5.00 -1.67
CA CYS A 84 -8.87 -3.78 -0.99
C CYS A 84 -9.46 -3.67 0.43
N GLU A 85 -10.72 -3.99 0.60
CA GLU A 85 -11.38 -4.02 1.91
C GLU A 85 -10.77 -5.08 2.83
N LEU A 86 -10.37 -6.21 2.27
CA LEU A 86 -9.68 -7.26 3.01
C LEU A 86 -8.28 -6.81 3.47
N ILE A 87 -7.55 -6.11 2.64
CA ILE A 87 -6.27 -5.48 3.01
C ILE A 87 -6.49 -4.49 4.16
N CYS A 88 -7.48 -3.61 4.06
CA CYS A 88 -7.83 -2.66 5.11
C CYS A 88 -8.14 -3.37 6.44
N LYS A 89 -8.86 -4.49 6.39
CA LYS A 89 -9.16 -5.30 7.58
C LYS A 89 -7.90 -5.81 8.28
N TYR A 90 -6.87 -6.21 7.52
CA TYR A 90 -5.60 -6.66 8.09
C TYR A 90 -4.73 -5.51 8.62
N PHE A 91 -4.88 -4.31 8.09
CA PHE A 91 -4.30 -3.11 8.70
C PHE A 91 -4.95 -2.75 10.03
N ASP A 92 -6.14 -3.28 10.32
CA ASP A 92 -6.92 -3.01 11.52
C ASP A 92 -7.24 -1.53 11.70
N VAL A 93 -7.70 -0.90 10.65
CA VAL A 93 -8.01 0.52 10.56
C VAL A 93 -9.45 0.71 10.13
N ASP A 94 -10.09 1.79 10.59
CA ASP A 94 -11.42 2.17 10.12
C ASP A 94 -11.42 2.38 8.59
N PRO A 95 -12.33 1.72 7.85
CA PRO A 95 -12.36 1.82 6.38
C PRO A 95 -12.55 3.24 5.86
N VAL A 96 -13.32 4.08 6.55
CA VAL A 96 -13.55 5.47 6.14
C VAL A 96 -12.25 6.26 6.16
N ALA A 97 -11.45 6.11 7.22
CA ALA A 97 -10.14 6.75 7.33
C ALA A 97 -9.15 6.14 6.33
N PHE A 98 -9.12 4.82 6.18
CA PHE A 98 -8.18 4.12 5.30
C PHE A 98 -8.35 4.52 3.83
N PHE A 99 -9.58 4.56 3.32
CA PHE A 99 -9.89 4.85 1.91
C PHE A 99 -10.11 6.34 1.62
N SER A 100 -9.86 7.22 2.58
CA SER A 100 -9.95 8.67 2.35
C SER A 100 -8.83 9.16 1.42
N TRP A 101 -9.21 9.80 0.32
CA TRP A 101 -8.28 10.42 -0.61
C TRP A 101 -7.56 11.63 -0.01
N ASP A 102 -8.12 12.26 1.02
CA ASP A 102 -7.48 13.38 1.72
C ASP A 102 -6.16 12.99 2.39
N ASN A 103 -6.04 11.71 2.75
CA ASN A 103 -4.86 11.16 3.43
C ASN A 103 -4.00 10.27 2.53
N ILE A 104 -4.29 10.20 1.22
CA ILE A 104 -3.64 9.21 0.33
C ILE A 104 -2.12 9.34 0.29
N PHE A 105 -1.59 10.55 0.41
CA PHE A 105 -0.14 10.80 0.36
C PHE A 105 0.52 10.93 1.75
N ALA A 106 -0.25 10.77 2.82
CA ALA A 106 0.30 10.77 4.16
C ALA A 106 1.27 9.60 4.36
N SER A 107 2.38 9.82 5.04
CA SER A 107 3.25 8.74 5.48
C SER A 107 2.51 7.80 6.45
N THR A 108 3.05 6.61 6.67
CA THR A 108 2.46 5.68 7.65
C THR A 108 2.35 6.32 9.03
N ASP A 109 3.37 7.04 9.47
CA ASP A 109 3.37 7.71 10.77
C ASP A 109 2.31 8.82 10.85
N GLU A 110 2.26 9.70 9.86
CA GLU A 110 1.23 10.75 9.77
C GLU A 110 -0.19 10.16 9.72
N PHE A 111 -0.35 9.05 9.00
CA PHE A 111 -1.64 8.36 8.93
C PHE A 111 -2.05 7.78 10.29
N VAL A 112 -1.13 7.12 11.00
CA VAL A 112 -1.38 6.57 12.34
C VAL A 112 -1.72 7.68 13.34
N GLU A 113 -1.00 8.79 13.29
CA GLU A 113 -1.29 9.98 14.11
C GLU A 113 -2.69 10.54 13.83
N SER A 114 -3.13 10.54 12.57
CA SER A 114 -4.48 10.97 12.19
C SER A 114 -5.60 10.10 12.77
N LEU A 115 -5.27 8.85 13.13
CA LEU A 115 -6.18 7.94 13.82
C LEU A 115 -6.24 8.16 15.35
N GLY A 116 -5.45 9.09 15.88
CA GLY A 116 -5.31 9.33 17.32
C GLY A 116 -4.37 8.33 18.03
N GLU A 117 -3.58 7.60 17.27
CA GLU A 117 -2.60 6.64 17.77
C GLU A 117 -1.18 7.19 17.67
N LYS A 118 -0.23 6.58 18.39
CA LYS A 118 1.18 6.93 18.30
C LYS A 118 1.88 6.05 17.26
N PRO A 119 2.77 6.64 16.43
CA PRO A 119 3.61 5.85 15.53
C PRO A 119 4.36 4.74 16.28
N GLY A 120 4.37 3.55 15.71
CA GLY A 120 5.00 2.37 16.31
C GLY A 120 4.14 1.58 17.31
N GLU A 121 3.02 2.11 17.76
CA GLU A 121 2.09 1.41 18.67
C GLU A 121 0.97 0.67 17.93
N HIS A 122 0.66 1.09 16.70
CA HIS A 122 -0.33 0.40 15.87
C HIS A 122 0.12 -1.02 15.53
N ARG A 123 -0.81 -1.96 15.55
CA ARG A 123 -0.55 -3.36 15.22
C ARG A 123 -1.46 -3.80 14.08
N VAL A 124 -0.85 -4.45 13.08
CA VAL A 124 -1.56 -5.12 12.00
C VAL A 124 -1.95 -6.54 12.44
N LYS A 125 -3.03 -7.07 11.87
CA LYS A 125 -3.42 -8.45 12.13
C LYS A 125 -2.44 -9.43 11.48
N PRO A 126 -2.15 -10.58 12.09
CA PRO A 126 -1.32 -11.60 11.47
C PRO A 126 -2.00 -12.18 10.23
N LEU A 127 -1.21 -12.43 9.18
CA LEU A 127 -1.66 -13.08 7.96
C LEU A 127 -1.31 -14.56 7.98
N PRO A 128 -2.22 -15.45 7.55
CA PRO A 128 -1.84 -16.83 7.28
C PRO A 128 -0.86 -16.91 6.10
N PRO A 129 0.03 -17.92 6.08
CA PRO A 129 0.93 -18.10 4.93
C PRO A 129 0.16 -18.23 3.61
N ARG A 130 0.68 -17.64 2.56
CA ARG A 130 0.10 -17.69 1.20
C ARG A 130 -1.35 -17.20 1.13
N PHE A 131 -1.65 -16.11 1.81
CA PHE A 131 -2.97 -15.50 1.76
C PHE A 131 -3.15 -14.68 0.48
N ASP A 132 -4.22 -14.98 -0.28
CA ASP A 132 -4.57 -14.25 -1.49
C ASP A 132 -5.69 -13.24 -1.19
N PHE A 133 -5.39 -11.94 -1.34
CA PHE A 133 -6.39 -10.87 -1.20
C PHE A 133 -7.31 -10.76 -2.42
N PHE A 134 -6.84 -11.18 -3.58
CA PHE A 134 -7.57 -11.13 -4.85
C PHE A 134 -7.71 -12.55 -5.39
N SER A 135 -8.93 -13.10 -5.32
CA SER A 135 -9.23 -14.43 -5.82
C SER A 135 -9.67 -14.38 -7.28
N LYS A 136 -9.26 -15.38 -8.07
CA LYS A 136 -9.80 -15.58 -9.41
C LYS A 136 -11.25 -16.04 -9.33
N HIS A 137 -12.06 -15.62 -10.29
CA HIS A 137 -13.39 -16.17 -10.46
C HIS A 137 -13.31 -17.66 -10.85
N GLU A 138 -14.27 -18.47 -10.42
CA GLU A 138 -14.28 -19.94 -10.67
C GLU A 138 -14.14 -20.29 -12.15
N SER A 139 -14.69 -19.47 -13.06
CA SER A 139 -14.56 -19.65 -14.49
C SER A 139 -13.15 -19.51 -15.05
N GLN A 140 -12.18 -19.07 -14.24
CA GLN A 140 -10.78 -18.87 -14.65
C GLN A 140 -9.84 -20.01 -14.20
N TYR A 141 -10.40 -21.03 -13.60
CA TYR A 141 -9.65 -22.25 -13.21
C TYR A 141 -9.78 -23.36 -14.27
#